data_dfd1d6cb629df2ce89a08ca49693aaf5
#
_entry.id   dfd1d6cb629df2ce89a08ca49693aaf5
#
_cell.length_a   1.000
_cell.length_b   1.000
_cell.length_c   1.000
_cell.angle_alpha   90.00
_cell.angle_beta   90.00
_cell.angle_gamma   90.00
#
_symmetry.space_group_name_H-M   'P 1'
#
loop_
_entity.id
_entity.type
_entity.pdbx_description
1 polymer ?
#
loop_
_entity_poly.entity_id
_entity_poly.type
_entity_poly.pdbx_seq_one_letter_code
_entity_poly.pdbx_strand_id
1 'polypeptide(L)'
;MAMRVKHSVMVGLLGKQSNRFHTYTPERSLTERLDMLRRIPGCDGIEPVYPSEFRDLGAGTRAIKASGWPVSAVNLNVKGDDKWRDGSFTSTDPAIRADAVRDLKICMDLAAELGSDLVTCCPLIDGHNYSFQVDYVQQWRWLVEGIREGAGHRADVRVSMEFKPSEERNYCILADTGRALHLCHQVGRENVGITYDMGHALVAKEAPAATTALALEAERLFYMHFNDNGREWDWDMIPGS
;
A
#
# COMPACT_ATOMS: atom_id res chain seq x y z
N MET A 1 -14.30 10.08 -26.12
CA MET A 1 -14.36 8.66 -25.75
C MET A 1 -14.37 8.59 -24.23
N ALA A 2 -15.38 8.01 -23.59
CA ALA A 2 -15.39 7.90 -22.14
C ALA A 2 -14.21 6.99 -21.69
N MET A 3 -13.40 7.45 -20.74
CA MET A 3 -12.32 6.68 -20.18
C MET A 3 -12.91 5.53 -19.35
N ARG A 4 -12.62 4.29 -19.72
CA ARG A 4 -13.03 3.13 -18.94
C ARG A 4 -12.11 2.98 -17.73
N VAL A 5 -12.67 3.04 -16.54
CA VAL A 5 -11.97 2.67 -15.31
C VAL A 5 -11.71 1.17 -15.32
N LYS A 6 -10.50 0.75 -14.99
CA LYS A 6 -10.12 -0.65 -14.82
C LYS A 6 -10.10 -0.99 -13.34
N HIS A 7 -10.57 -2.19 -13.02
CA HIS A 7 -10.64 -2.70 -11.65
C HIS A 7 -9.65 -3.84 -11.45
N SER A 8 -8.85 -3.75 -10.42
CA SER A 8 -7.96 -4.82 -9.99
C SER A 8 -8.27 -5.26 -8.56
N VAL A 9 -7.87 -6.47 -8.22
CA VAL A 9 -8.07 -7.03 -6.89
C VAL A 9 -6.72 -7.27 -6.23
N MET A 10 -6.59 -6.82 -4.98
CA MET A 10 -5.43 -7.15 -4.15
C MET A 10 -5.46 -8.64 -3.80
N VAL A 11 -4.48 -9.39 -4.30
CA VAL A 11 -4.46 -10.87 -4.21
C VAL A 11 -4.41 -11.37 -2.77
N GLY A 12 -3.77 -10.61 -1.88
CA GLY A 12 -3.67 -10.92 -0.46
C GLY A 12 -5.03 -11.05 0.23
N LEU A 13 -6.04 -10.28 -0.19
CA LEU A 13 -7.39 -10.30 0.39
C LEU A 13 -8.16 -11.61 0.14
N LEU A 14 -7.76 -12.40 -0.84
CA LEU A 14 -8.34 -13.72 -1.13
C LEU A 14 -7.69 -14.86 -0.32
N GLY A 15 -6.70 -14.56 0.49
CA GLY A 15 -6.03 -15.49 1.37
C GLY A 15 -6.82 -15.81 2.64
N LYS A 16 -6.10 -16.19 3.69
CA LYS A 16 -6.69 -16.43 5.01
C LYS A 16 -7.29 -15.15 5.58
N GLN A 17 -8.55 -15.22 5.98
CA GLN A 17 -9.23 -14.16 6.72
C GLN A 17 -9.57 -14.65 8.12
N SER A 18 -9.06 -13.95 9.12
CA SER A 18 -9.32 -14.28 10.52
C SER A 18 -9.31 -13.02 11.39
N ASN A 19 -10.05 -13.06 12.46
CA ASN A 19 -9.89 -12.14 13.56
C ASN A 19 -9.34 -12.87 14.79
N ARG A 20 -9.30 -12.24 15.95
CA ARG A 20 -8.82 -12.84 17.21
C ARG A 20 -9.66 -14.02 17.72
N PHE A 21 -10.85 -14.26 17.16
CA PHE A 21 -11.77 -15.31 17.61
C PHE A 21 -11.94 -16.43 16.57
N HIS A 22 -12.01 -16.09 15.28
CA HIS A 22 -12.41 -17.00 14.23
C HIS A 22 -11.59 -16.87 12.96
N THR A 23 -11.41 -17.98 12.26
CA THR A 23 -10.95 -17.99 10.86
C THR A 23 -12.17 -18.10 9.95
N TYR A 24 -12.44 -17.05 9.17
CA TYR A 24 -13.57 -16.97 8.24
C TYR A 24 -13.29 -17.67 6.92
N THR A 25 -12.06 -17.54 6.44
CA THR A 25 -11.59 -18.21 5.24
C THR A 25 -10.26 -18.90 5.48
N PRO A 26 -10.08 -20.14 4.98
CA PRO A 26 -8.82 -20.87 5.15
C PRO A 26 -7.69 -20.23 4.33
N GLU A 27 -6.48 -20.66 4.64
CA GLU A 27 -5.32 -20.35 3.80
C GLU A 27 -5.53 -20.94 2.39
N ARG A 28 -5.13 -20.17 1.37
CA ARG A 28 -5.18 -20.58 -0.04
C ARG A 28 -3.84 -20.31 -0.69
N SER A 29 -3.44 -21.22 -1.56
CA SER A 29 -2.25 -21.04 -2.39
C SER A 29 -2.42 -19.83 -3.33
N LEU A 30 -1.31 -19.27 -3.81
CA LEU A 30 -1.34 -18.18 -4.79
C LEU A 30 -2.14 -18.59 -6.05
N THR A 31 -1.94 -19.80 -6.56
CA THR A 31 -2.64 -20.31 -7.74
C THR A 31 -4.15 -20.35 -7.52
N GLU A 32 -4.62 -20.90 -6.39
CA GLU A 32 -6.05 -20.92 -6.07
C GLU A 32 -6.64 -19.50 -6.01
N ARG A 33 -5.93 -18.53 -5.40
CA ARG A 33 -6.36 -17.13 -5.35
C ARG A 33 -6.47 -16.51 -6.76
N LEU A 34 -5.47 -16.73 -7.61
CA LEU A 34 -5.46 -16.26 -9.00
C LEU A 34 -6.59 -16.87 -9.84
N ASP A 35 -6.94 -18.14 -9.60
CA ASP A 35 -8.05 -18.80 -10.28
C ASP A 35 -9.42 -18.31 -9.78
N MET A 36 -9.54 -17.98 -8.50
CA MET A 36 -10.77 -17.39 -7.94
C MET A 36 -11.13 -16.07 -8.62
N LEU A 37 -10.15 -15.24 -8.97
CA LEU A 37 -10.35 -13.96 -9.64
C LEU A 37 -11.07 -14.08 -10.98
N ARG A 38 -10.92 -15.21 -11.69
CA ARG A 38 -11.62 -15.49 -12.96
C ARG A 38 -13.13 -15.54 -12.80
N ARG A 39 -13.63 -15.69 -11.57
CA ARG A 39 -15.05 -15.73 -11.23
C ARG A 39 -15.62 -14.36 -10.84
N ILE A 40 -14.77 -13.34 -10.73
CA ILE A 40 -15.18 -11.99 -10.35
C ILE A 40 -15.49 -11.20 -11.63
N PRO A 41 -16.77 -10.88 -11.91
CA PRO A 41 -17.12 -10.09 -13.08
C PRO A 41 -16.47 -8.70 -13.02
N GLY A 42 -15.88 -8.25 -14.12
CA GLY A 42 -15.28 -6.92 -14.22
C GLY A 42 -13.89 -6.79 -13.60
N CYS A 43 -13.27 -7.88 -13.12
CA CYS A 43 -11.88 -7.87 -12.72
C CYS A 43 -10.99 -7.74 -13.97
N ASP A 44 -10.23 -6.66 -14.06
CA ASP A 44 -9.35 -6.35 -15.20
C ASP A 44 -7.86 -6.63 -14.87
N GLY A 45 -7.51 -6.84 -13.60
CA GLY A 45 -6.12 -7.03 -13.17
C GLY A 45 -5.97 -7.42 -11.71
N ILE A 46 -4.73 -7.48 -11.28
CA ILE A 46 -4.35 -7.87 -9.91
C ILE A 46 -3.34 -6.91 -9.30
N GLU A 47 -3.34 -6.87 -7.97
CA GLU A 47 -2.32 -6.25 -7.15
C GLU A 47 -1.72 -7.31 -6.20
N PRO A 48 -0.60 -7.96 -6.57
CA PRO A 48 0.08 -8.91 -5.70
C PRO A 48 0.83 -8.18 -4.58
N VAL A 49 0.97 -8.85 -3.43
CA VAL A 49 1.57 -8.31 -2.20
C VAL A 49 2.95 -8.91 -1.96
N TYR A 50 3.98 -8.08 -1.86
CA TYR A 50 5.31 -8.48 -1.40
C TYR A 50 5.41 -8.27 0.13
N PRO A 51 5.99 -9.21 0.89
CA PRO A 51 6.63 -10.44 0.45
C PRO A 51 5.70 -11.67 0.36
N SER A 52 4.42 -11.57 0.70
CA SER A 52 3.57 -12.75 0.91
C SER A 52 3.44 -13.65 -0.31
N GLU A 53 3.19 -13.09 -1.49
CA GLU A 53 3.13 -13.82 -2.75
C GLU A 53 4.51 -14.13 -3.36
N PHE A 54 5.55 -13.55 -2.79
CA PHE A 54 6.94 -13.61 -3.29
C PHE A 54 7.93 -14.19 -2.27
N ARG A 55 7.49 -15.05 -1.34
CA ARG A 55 8.40 -15.72 -0.38
C ARG A 55 9.53 -16.46 -1.09
N ASP A 56 9.22 -17.09 -2.21
CA ASP A 56 10.16 -17.46 -3.25
C ASP A 56 9.91 -16.52 -4.44
N LEU A 57 10.81 -15.56 -4.63
CA LEU A 57 10.68 -14.53 -5.67
C LEU A 57 10.46 -15.14 -7.05
N GLY A 58 11.25 -16.16 -7.41
CA GLY A 58 11.18 -16.79 -8.70
C GLY A 58 9.87 -17.58 -8.90
N ALA A 59 9.42 -18.31 -7.90
CA ALA A 59 8.19 -19.08 -7.98
C ALA A 59 6.96 -18.15 -8.03
N GLY A 60 6.90 -17.13 -7.19
CA GLY A 60 5.82 -16.14 -7.18
C GLY A 60 5.70 -15.41 -8.52
N THR A 61 6.81 -14.88 -9.02
CA THR A 61 6.88 -14.19 -10.32
C THR A 61 6.42 -15.10 -11.46
N ARG A 62 6.89 -16.36 -11.51
CA ARG A 62 6.45 -17.32 -12.52
C ARG A 62 4.96 -17.62 -12.43
N ALA A 63 4.41 -17.83 -11.24
CA ALA A 63 2.99 -18.11 -11.05
C ALA A 63 2.11 -16.94 -11.52
N ILE A 64 2.48 -15.69 -11.18
CA ILE A 64 1.76 -14.50 -11.62
C ILE A 64 1.83 -14.36 -13.15
N LYS A 65 3.00 -14.47 -13.76
CA LYS A 65 3.16 -14.42 -15.23
C LYS A 65 2.34 -15.53 -15.92
N ALA A 66 2.40 -16.75 -15.41
CA ALA A 66 1.66 -17.90 -15.97
C ALA A 66 0.13 -17.73 -15.84
N SER A 67 -0.35 -16.98 -14.86
CA SER A 67 -1.77 -16.70 -14.70
C SER A 67 -2.36 -15.85 -15.83
N GLY A 68 -1.53 -15.05 -16.50
CA GLY A 68 -1.95 -14.12 -17.54
C GLY A 68 -2.71 -12.90 -17.05
N TRP A 69 -2.82 -12.68 -15.74
CA TRP A 69 -3.45 -11.48 -15.19
C TRP A 69 -2.56 -10.25 -15.41
N PRO A 70 -3.10 -9.13 -15.91
CA PRO A 70 -2.40 -7.84 -15.86
C PRO A 70 -2.12 -7.43 -14.41
N VAL A 71 -0.91 -6.95 -14.14
CA VAL A 71 -0.53 -6.43 -12.81
C VAL A 71 -0.70 -4.92 -12.82
N SER A 72 -1.57 -4.40 -11.95
CA SER A 72 -1.84 -2.95 -11.82
C SER A 72 -0.80 -2.24 -10.96
N ALA A 73 -0.36 -2.91 -9.89
CA ALA A 73 0.68 -2.46 -8.97
C ALA A 73 1.26 -3.67 -8.23
N VAL A 74 2.42 -3.52 -7.60
CA VAL A 74 2.93 -4.44 -6.58
C VAL A 74 2.81 -3.75 -5.23
N ASN A 75 2.10 -4.38 -4.27
CA ASN A 75 1.93 -3.82 -2.93
C ASN A 75 3.10 -4.21 -2.03
N LEU A 76 3.77 -3.21 -1.47
CA LEU A 76 4.82 -3.40 -0.47
C LEU A 76 4.19 -3.49 0.92
N ASN A 77 4.28 -4.66 1.55
CA ASN A 77 3.86 -4.87 2.93
C ASN A 77 5.05 -4.82 3.88
N VAL A 78 5.19 -3.70 4.60
CA VAL A 78 6.18 -3.47 5.66
C VAL A 78 5.55 -3.48 7.05
N LYS A 79 4.52 -4.33 7.24
CA LYS A 79 3.72 -4.40 8.47
C LYS A 79 3.43 -5.82 8.97
N GLY A 80 3.48 -6.81 8.09
CA GLY A 80 3.05 -8.18 8.40
C GLY A 80 4.11 -9.08 9.05
N ASP A 81 5.35 -8.64 9.16
CA ASP A 81 6.45 -9.36 9.80
C ASP A 81 6.77 -8.72 11.16
N ASP A 82 7.10 -9.55 12.17
CA ASP A 82 7.43 -9.10 13.53
C ASP A 82 8.57 -8.08 13.58
N LYS A 83 9.47 -8.09 12.60
CA LYS A 83 10.56 -7.11 12.49
C LYS A 83 10.06 -5.66 12.35
N TRP A 84 8.84 -5.47 11.82
CA TRP A 84 8.26 -4.15 11.59
C TRP A 84 7.49 -3.58 12.78
N ARG A 85 7.30 -4.34 13.86
CA ARG A 85 6.42 -3.95 14.98
C ARG A 85 6.72 -2.59 15.62
N ASP A 86 7.96 -2.12 15.51
CA ASP A 86 8.41 -0.84 16.07
C ASP A 86 8.70 0.21 14.95
N GLY A 87 8.04 0.09 13.81
CA GLY A 87 8.19 0.91 12.63
C GLY A 87 9.01 0.24 11.53
N SER A 88 8.78 0.69 10.31
CA SER A 88 9.52 0.28 9.12
C SER A 88 10.49 1.38 8.66
N PHE A 89 10.05 2.29 7.84
CA PHE A 89 10.84 3.47 7.39
C PHE A 89 11.20 4.41 8.55
N THR A 90 10.45 4.38 9.65
CA THR A 90 10.64 5.27 10.80
C THR A 90 11.17 4.56 12.04
N SER A 91 11.55 3.30 11.95
CA SER A 91 12.15 2.54 13.05
C SER A 91 13.37 3.26 13.61
N THR A 92 13.56 3.20 14.93
CA THR A 92 14.77 3.70 15.58
C THR A 92 16.00 2.87 15.21
N ASP A 93 15.81 1.59 14.83
CA ASP A 93 16.87 0.72 14.33
C ASP A 93 17.19 1.05 12.86
N PRO A 94 18.41 1.53 12.54
CA PRO A 94 18.81 1.83 11.19
C PRO A 94 18.84 0.61 10.25
N ALA A 95 19.03 -0.60 10.78
CA ALA A 95 19.01 -1.82 9.99
C ALA A 95 17.59 -2.11 9.48
N ILE A 96 16.57 -1.91 10.32
CA ILE A 96 15.16 -2.05 9.93
C ILE A 96 14.77 -1.02 8.89
N ARG A 97 15.21 0.25 9.01
CA ARG A 97 14.97 1.26 7.97
C ARG A 97 15.63 0.89 6.64
N ALA A 98 16.86 0.39 6.68
CA ALA A 98 17.57 -0.09 5.48
C ALA A 98 16.84 -1.28 4.83
N ASP A 99 16.27 -2.19 5.63
CA ASP A 99 15.44 -3.29 5.16
C ASP A 99 14.19 -2.78 4.44
N ALA A 100 13.49 -1.78 4.98
CA ALA A 100 12.31 -1.20 4.34
C ALA A 100 12.65 -0.55 2.97
N VAL A 101 13.75 0.16 2.89
CA VAL A 101 14.25 0.75 1.64
C VAL A 101 14.65 -0.34 0.63
N ARG A 102 15.32 -1.40 1.08
CA ARG A 102 15.68 -2.55 0.23
C ARG A 102 14.42 -3.23 -0.32
N ASP A 103 13.43 -3.48 0.54
CA ASP A 103 12.19 -4.14 0.15
C ASP A 103 11.38 -3.28 -0.84
N LEU A 104 11.41 -1.94 -0.70
CA LEU A 104 10.84 -1.02 -1.69
C LEU A 104 11.53 -1.16 -3.06
N LYS A 105 12.87 -1.19 -3.09
CA LYS A 105 13.64 -1.39 -4.32
C LYS A 105 13.33 -2.73 -5.01
N ILE A 106 13.21 -3.81 -4.22
CA ILE A 106 12.77 -5.13 -4.72
C ILE A 106 11.37 -5.05 -5.33
N CYS A 107 10.43 -4.37 -4.68
CA CYS A 107 9.08 -4.19 -5.24
C CYS A 107 9.08 -3.43 -6.56
N MET A 108 9.94 -2.42 -6.70
CA MET A 108 10.06 -1.67 -7.96
C MET A 108 10.61 -2.57 -9.09
N ASP A 109 11.58 -3.43 -8.80
CA ASP A 109 12.10 -4.40 -9.77
C ASP A 109 11.04 -5.44 -10.15
N LEU A 110 10.28 -5.96 -9.17
CA LEU A 110 9.17 -6.88 -9.40
C LEU A 110 8.06 -6.23 -10.23
N ALA A 111 7.69 -4.98 -9.94
CA ALA A 111 6.68 -4.27 -10.72
C ALA A 111 7.09 -4.19 -12.20
N ALA A 112 8.30 -3.73 -12.48
CA ALA A 112 8.83 -3.66 -13.84
C ALA A 112 8.90 -5.05 -14.51
N GLU A 113 9.33 -6.08 -13.79
CA GLU A 113 9.40 -7.46 -14.31
C GLU A 113 8.01 -8.03 -14.63
N LEU A 114 6.99 -7.64 -13.89
CA LEU A 114 5.59 -8.04 -14.06
C LEU A 114 4.81 -7.16 -15.06
N GLY A 115 5.47 -6.16 -15.64
CA GLY A 115 4.88 -5.25 -16.63
C GLY A 115 4.00 -4.16 -16.02
N SER A 116 4.21 -3.85 -14.74
CA SER A 116 3.61 -2.71 -14.03
C SER A 116 4.64 -1.59 -13.84
N ASP A 117 4.16 -0.36 -13.80
CA ASP A 117 4.97 0.82 -13.50
C ASP A 117 4.68 1.39 -12.10
N LEU A 118 4.08 0.60 -11.20
CA LEU A 118 3.57 1.10 -9.92
C LEU A 118 3.85 0.16 -8.75
N VAL A 119 4.34 0.74 -7.65
CA VAL A 119 4.39 0.13 -6.32
C VAL A 119 3.49 0.93 -5.39
N THR A 120 2.61 0.25 -4.64
CA THR A 120 1.81 0.84 -3.56
C THR A 120 2.42 0.49 -2.20
N CYS A 121 2.32 1.38 -1.23
CA CYS A 121 2.78 1.11 0.15
C CYS A 121 1.97 1.90 1.17
N CYS A 122 1.40 1.18 2.13
CA CYS A 122 0.77 1.77 3.30
C CYS A 122 1.62 1.47 4.55
N PRO A 123 2.40 2.45 5.08
CA PRO A 123 3.31 2.25 6.20
C PRO A 123 2.57 2.32 7.54
N LEU A 124 1.68 1.37 7.80
CA LEU A 124 0.73 1.37 8.92
C LEU A 124 1.38 1.31 10.29
N ILE A 125 2.58 0.73 10.39
CA ILE A 125 3.29 0.58 11.67
C ILE A 125 4.19 1.80 11.96
N ASP A 126 4.47 2.61 10.94
CA ASP A 126 5.23 3.85 11.11
C ASP A 126 4.36 4.90 11.82
N GLY A 127 4.80 5.32 13.01
CA GLY A 127 4.03 6.22 13.86
C GLY A 127 4.31 6.01 15.35
N HIS A 128 3.27 6.07 16.20
CA HIS A 128 3.40 5.91 17.65
C HIS A 128 2.13 5.40 18.30
N ASN A 129 2.26 4.67 19.42
CA ASN A 129 1.12 4.16 20.19
C ASN A 129 0.61 5.19 21.22
N TYR A 130 1.50 6.01 21.76
CA TYR A 130 1.18 7.05 22.75
C TYR A 130 2.11 8.26 22.60
N SER A 131 1.63 9.41 23.05
CA SER A 131 2.36 10.68 23.00
C SER A 131 3.73 10.58 23.68
N PHE A 132 4.74 11.24 23.09
CA PHE A 132 6.13 11.26 23.56
C PHE A 132 6.89 9.93 23.49
N GLN A 133 6.33 8.93 22.85
CA GLN A 133 7.03 7.66 22.59
C GLN A 133 8.21 7.86 21.63
N VAL A 134 8.09 8.80 20.71
CA VAL A 134 9.01 8.99 19.59
C VAL A 134 9.38 10.48 19.41
N ASP A 135 10.48 10.71 18.72
CA ASP A 135 10.78 12.02 18.13
C ASP A 135 10.05 12.14 16.79
N TYR A 136 8.94 12.89 16.78
CA TYR A 136 8.09 13.07 15.60
C TYR A 136 8.81 13.70 14.40
N VAL A 137 9.74 14.64 14.67
CA VAL A 137 10.48 15.32 13.61
C VAL A 137 11.49 14.36 12.98
N GLN A 138 12.15 13.57 13.81
CA GLN A 138 13.13 12.61 13.35
C GLN A 138 12.48 11.46 12.57
N GLN A 139 11.34 10.95 13.03
CA GLN A 139 10.56 9.94 12.28
C GLN A 139 10.16 10.47 10.90
N TRP A 140 9.66 11.70 10.83
CA TRP A 140 9.29 12.31 9.56
C TRP A 140 10.48 12.44 8.61
N ARG A 141 11.64 12.84 9.11
CA ARG A 141 12.88 12.90 8.31
C ARG A 141 13.27 11.53 7.76
N TRP A 142 13.26 10.52 8.60
CA TRP A 142 13.58 9.14 8.16
C TRP A 142 12.60 8.65 7.08
N LEU A 143 11.31 8.90 7.23
CA LEU A 143 10.32 8.56 6.20
C LEU A 143 10.64 9.24 4.87
N VAL A 144 10.87 10.56 4.88
CA VAL A 144 11.21 11.34 3.67
C VAL A 144 12.49 10.81 3.02
N GLU A 145 13.53 10.57 3.80
CA GLU A 145 14.82 10.05 3.32
C GLU A 145 14.69 8.64 2.74
N GLY A 146 14.01 7.75 3.45
CA GLY A 146 13.81 6.37 3.01
C GLY A 146 13.01 6.27 1.70
N ILE A 147 11.91 7.02 1.59
CA ILE A 147 11.11 7.05 0.34
C ILE A 147 11.90 7.70 -0.79
N ARG A 148 12.63 8.80 -0.53
CA ARG A 148 13.49 9.46 -1.53
C ARG A 148 14.57 8.51 -2.06
N GLU A 149 15.23 7.78 -1.17
CA GLU A 149 16.25 6.80 -1.54
C GLU A 149 15.64 5.65 -2.34
N GLY A 150 14.58 5.02 -1.81
CA GLY A 150 13.93 3.88 -2.45
C GLY A 150 13.41 4.22 -3.84
N ALA A 151 12.63 5.31 -3.97
CA ALA A 151 12.07 5.76 -5.25
C ALA A 151 13.14 6.21 -6.26
N GLY A 152 14.36 6.51 -5.78
CA GLY A 152 15.50 6.81 -6.65
C GLY A 152 16.08 5.60 -7.37
N HIS A 153 15.69 4.39 -7.00
CA HIS A 153 16.19 3.15 -7.59
C HIS A 153 15.78 3.01 -9.07
N ARG A 154 14.52 3.35 -9.40
CA ARG A 154 13.98 3.27 -10.76
C ARG A 154 13.09 4.47 -11.07
N ALA A 155 13.47 5.27 -12.05
CA ALA A 155 12.66 6.43 -12.47
C ALA A 155 11.44 6.02 -13.31
N ASP A 156 11.46 4.84 -13.91
CA ASP A 156 10.40 4.25 -14.73
C ASP A 156 9.30 3.55 -13.91
N VAL A 157 9.48 3.45 -12.59
CA VAL A 157 8.47 2.89 -11.68
C VAL A 157 8.06 3.94 -10.66
N ARG A 158 6.75 4.14 -10.52
CA ARG A 158 6.14 5.06 -9.57
C ARG A 158 6.00 4.40 -8.19
N VAL A 159 6.17 5.19 -7.15
CA VAL A 159 5.93 4.79 -5.75
C VAL A 159 4.72 5.57 -5.23
N SER A 160 3.68 4.87 -4.86
CA SER A 160 2.40 5.42 -4.41
C SER A 160 2.21 5.17 -2.93
N MET A 161 2.32 6.22 -2.12
CA MET A 161 2.19 6.13 -0.67
C MET A 161 0.74 6.25 -0.26
N GLU A 162 0.27 5.29 0.52
CA GLU A 162 -1.09 5.26 1.02
C GLU A 162 -1.14 5.76 2.46
N PHE A 163 -2.10 6.62 2.77
CA PHE A 163 -2.31 7.13 4.11
C PHE A 163 -3.41 6.36 4.84
N LYS A 164 -3.30 6.30 6.17
CA LYS A 164 -4.31 5.78 7.08
C LYS A 164 -4.16 6.49 8.43
N PRO A 165 -5.23 6.96 9.09
CA PRO A 165 -5.07 7.73 10.32
C PRO A 165 -4.55 6.92 11.49
N SER A 166 -4.96 5.65 11.59
CA SER A 166 -4.57 4.79 12.71
C SER A 166 -4.81 3.31 12.43
N GLU A 167 -4.12 2.49 13.16
CA GLU A 167 -4.41 1.09 13.43
C GLU A 167 -4.88 0.91 14.88
N GLU A 168 -5.29 -0.29 15.29
CA GLU A 168 -5.82 -0.57 16.64
C GLU A 168 -4.96 0.00 17.78
N ARG A 169 -3.65 0.05 17.59
CA ARG A 169 -2.69 0.46 18.63
C ARG A 169 -1.67 1.48 18.13
N ASN A 170 -1.86 2.06 16.96
CA ASN A 170 -0.88 2.94 16.36
C ASN A 170 -1.53 4.16 15.71
N TYR A 171 -1.04 5.36 16.02
CA TYR A 171 -1.32 6.57 15.27
C TYR A 171 -0.32 6.64 14.11
N CYS A 172 -0.80 6.44 12.88
CA CYS A 172 0.07 6.40 11.71
C CYS A 172 0.68 7.76 11.41
N ILE A 173 1.95 7.77 11.03
CA ILE A 173 2.66 9.01 10.66
C ILE A 173 2.05 9.66 9.43
N LEU A 174 1.61 8.84 8.47
CA LEU A 174 0.96 9.27 7.23
C LEU A 174 -0.56 9.13 7.40
N ALA A 175 -1.17 10.07 8.11
CA ALA A 175 -2.52 9.91 8.64
C ALA A 175 -3.64 10.45 7.74
N ASP A 176 -3.33 11.29 6.74
CA ASP A 176 -4.29 12.03 5.93
C ASP A 176 -3.70 12.46 4.59
N THR A 177 -4.58 12.91 3.68
CA THR A 177 -4.18 13.41 2.35
C THR A 177 -3.18 14.57 2.42
N GLY A 178 -3.34 15.47 3.38
CA GLY A 178 -2.44 16.64 3.52
C GLY A 178 -1.01 16.22 3.85
N ARG A 179 -0.84 15.25 4.78
CA ARG A 179 0.47 14.68 5.10
C ARG A 179 1.06 13.89 3.94
N ALA A 180 0.23 13.14 3.21
CA ALA A 180 0.69 12.39 2.04
C ALA A 180 1.21 13.33 0.94
N LEU A 181 0.49 14.42 0.64
CA LEU A 181 0.93 15.45 -0.30
C LEU A 181 2.19 16.17 0.19
N HIS A 182 2.28 16.47 1.50
CA HIS A 182 3.48 17.06 2.10
C HIS A 182 4.69 16.13 1.98
N LEU A 183 4.50 14.81 2.18
CA LEU A 183 5.55 13.82 1.95
C LEU A 183 6.05 13.88 0.50
N CYS A 184 5.14 13.84 -0.48
CA CYS A 184 5.50 13.93 -1.91
C CYS A 184 6.32 15.19 -2.22
N HIS A 185 5.89 16.34 -1.68
CA HIS A 185 6.59 17.60 -1.82
C HIS A 185 8.01 17.54 -1.23
N GLN A 186 8.17 17.03 -0.01
CA GLN A 186 9.47 16.93 0.64
C GLN A 186 10.39 15.90 0.01
N VAL A 187 9.86 14.77 -0.44
CA VAL A 187 10.63 13.77 -1.20
C VAL A 187 11.18 14.37 -2.48
N GLY A 188 10.42 15.23 -3.17
CA GLY A 188 10.88 16.00 -4.33
C GLY A 188 11.19 15.14 -5.55
N ARG A 189 10.51 13.98 -5.71
CA ARG A 189 10.61 13.11 -6.89
C ARG A 189 9.28 13.05 -7.62
N GLU A 190 9.32 13.12 -8.94
CA GLU A 190 8.12 13.08 -9.78
C GLU A 190 7.45 11.69 -9.76
N ASN A 191 8.24 10.64 -9.56
CA ASN A 191 7.73 9.27 -9.47
C ASN A 191 7.21 8.89 -8.06
N VAL A 192 6.98 9.86 -7.17
CA VAL A 192 6.34 9.63 -5.86
C VAL A 192 5.02 10.35 -5.80
N GLY A 193 3.97 9.60 -5.50
CA GLY A 193 2.59 10.08 -5.41
C GLY A 193 1.83 9.36 -4.31
N ILE A 194 0.51 9.43 -4.36
CA ILE A 194 -0.37 8.86 -3.33
C ILE A 194 -1.33 7.83 -3.90
N THR A 195 -1.54 6.77 -3.15
CA THR A 195 -2.70 5.90 -3.27
C THR A 195 -3.80 6.48 -2.38
N TYR A 196 -4.90 6.83 -3.01
CA TYR A 196 -6.06 7.34 -2.30
C TYR A 196 -6.99 6.18 -1.97
N ASP A 197 -7.02 5.79 -0.70
CA ASP A 197 -7.97 4.81 -0.20
C ASP A 197 -9.22 5.52 0.32
N MET A 198 -10.39 5.17 -0.24
CA MET A 198 -11.67 5.79 0.11
C MET A 198 -12.06 5.55 1.56
N GLY A 199 -11.86 4.32 2.05
CA GLY A 199 -12.16 3.98 3.44
C GLY A 199 -11.24 4.70 4.42
N HIS A 200 -9.95 4.79 4.11
CA HIS A 200 -9.00 5.53 4.94
C HIS A 200 -9.35 7.02 5.02
N ALA A 201 -9.74 7.63 3.91
CA ALA A 201 -10.21 9.03 3.89
C ALA A 201 -11.46 9.23 4.75
N LEU A 202 -12.41 8.30 4.70
CA LEU A 202 -13.62 8.33 5.53
C LEU A 202 -13.27 8.24 7.02
N VAL A 203 -12.37 7.33 7.42
CA VAL A 203 -11.89 7.21 8.81
C VAL A 203 -11.12 8.46 9.24
N ALA A 204 -10.34 9.07 8.34
CA ALA A 204 -9.65 10.34 8.57
C ALA A 204 -10.61 11.55 8.67
N LYS A 205 -11.93 11.31 8.54
CA LYS A 205 -12.98 12.35 8.55
C LYS A 205 -12.84 13.37 7.40
N GLU A 206 -12.18 13.00 6.35
CA GLU A 206 -12.07 13.82 5.15
C GLU A 206 -13.36 13.86 4.34
N ALA A 207 -13.45 14.82 3.42
CA ALA A 207 -14.46 14.85 2.36
C ALA A 207 -13.81 14.28 1.08
N PRO A 208 -14.07 13.01 0.71
CA PRO A 208 -13.29 12.33 -0.34
C PRO A 208 -13.25 13.07 -1.68
N ALA A 209 -14.37 13.69 -2.09
CA ALA A 209 -14.40 14.46 -3.34
C ALA A 209 -13.44 15.66 -3.32
N ALA A 210 -13.34 16.35 -2.18
CA ALA A 210 -12.48 17.52 -2.05
C ALA A 210 -11.00 17.13 -2.01
N THR A 211 -10.65 16.11 -1.21
CA THR A 211 -9.25 15.71 -1.05
C THR A 211 -8.72 14.95 -2.26
N THR A 212 -9.56 14.18 -2.97
CA THR A 212 -9.21 13.62 -4.28
C THR A 212 -8.93 14.73 -5.31
N ALA A 213 -9.73 15.81 -5.32
CA ALA A 213 -9.51 16.94 -6.22
C ALA A 213 -8.16 17.63 -5.95
N LEU A 214 -7.77 17.78 -4.66
CA LEU A 214 -6.45 18.32 -4.29
C LEU A 214 -5.31 17.41 -4.75
N ALA A 215 -5.47 16.09 -4.61
CA ALA A 215 -4.47 15.14 -5.06
C ALA A 215 -4.29 15.12 -6.59
N LEU A 216 -5.38 15.33 -7.32
CA LEU A 216 -5.37 15.49 -8.78
C LEU A 216 -4.73 16.82 -9.20
N GLU A 217 -5.08 17.91 -8.54
CA GLU A 217 -4.51 19.22 -8.82
C GLU A 217 -3.00 19.25 -8.59
N ALA A 218 -2.54 18.58 -7.53
CA ALA A 218 -1.12 18.41 -7.24
C ALA A 218 -0.38 17.44 -8.18
N GLU A 219 -1.08 16.79 -9.12
CA GLU A 219 -0.54 15.73 -10.00
C GLU A 219 0.10 14.57 -9.23
N ARG A 220 -0.46 14.23 -8.05
CA ARG A 220 0.07 13.19 -7.16
C ARG A 220 -0.88 12.00 -6.92
N LEU A 221 -2.08 12.02 -7.48
CA LEU A 221 -2.98 10.88 -7.43
C LEU A 221 -2.51 9.82 -8.43
N PHE A 222 -1.87 8.75 -7.96
CA PHE A 222 -1.35 7.69 -8.81
C PHE A 222 -2.23 6.45 -8.85
N TYR A 223 -2.92 6.15 -7.76
CA TYR A 223 -3.74 4.96 -7.61
C TYR A 223 -4.90 5.20 -6.65
N MET A 224 -5.93 4.34 -6.73
CA MET A 224 -7.07 4.39 -5.81
C MET A 224 -7.40 2.99 -5.31
N HIS A 225 -7.62 2.88 -4.00
CA HIS A 225 -8.28 1.74 -3.38
C HIS A 225 -9.73 2.08 -3.08
N PHE A 226 -10.63 1.15 -3.36
CA PHE A 226 -12.07 1.31 -3.15
C PHE A 226 -12.56 0.32 -2.12
N ASN A 227 -12.94 0.82 -0.99
CA ASN A 227 -13.70 0.16 0.05
C ASN A 227 -14.64 1.19 0.69
N ASP A 228 -15.45 0.77 1.66
CA ASP A 228 -16.35 1.64 2.39
C ASP A 228 -16.33 1.32 3.88
N ASN A 229 -16.81 2.23 4.70
CA ASN A 229 -16.97 2.03 6.14
C ASN A 229 -17.87 3.09 6.77
N GLY A 230 -18.21 2.88 8.04
CA GLY A 230 -19.03 3.79 8.82
C GLY A 230 -18.28 5.02 9.37
N ARG A 231 -17.06 5.33 8.89
CA ARG A 231 -16.19 6.45 9.33
C ARG A 231 -15.61 6.31 10.74
N GLU A 232 -15.86 5.19 11.41
CA GLU A 232 -15.33 4.93 12.76
C GLU A 232 -14.12 4.02 12.74
N TRP A 233 -14.14 3.04 11.84
CA TRP A 233 -13.05 2.08 11.64
C TRP A 233 -13.02 1.58 10.21
N ASP A 234 -11.87 1.08 9.80
CA ASP A 234 -11.64 0.52 8.46
C ASP A 234 -12.11 -0.94 8.41
N TRP A 235 -13.38 -1.12 8.00
CA TRP A 235 -14.02 -2.44 7.91
C TRP A 235 -13.98 -3.07 6.52
N ASP A 236 -13.39 -2.43 5.54
CA ASP A 236 -13.35 -2.92 4.15
C ASP A 236 -14.74 -3.35 3.63
N MET A 237 -15.75 -2.52 3.87
CA MET A 237 -17.12 -2.78 3.43
C MET A 237 -17.25 -2.60 1.92
N ILE A 238 -18.31 -3.17 1.35
CA ILE A 238 -18.65 -2.99 -0.06
C ILE A 238 -18.97 -1.52 -0.33
N PRO A 239 -18.35 -0.87 -1.33
CA PRO A 239 -18.63 0.52 -1.66
C PRO A 239 -20.12 0.80 -1.88
N GLY A 240 -20.67 1.77 -1.16
CA GLY A 240 -22.08 2.16 -1.20
C GLY A 240 -23.00 1.39 -0.27
N SER A 241 -22.46 0.62 0.71
CA SER A 241 -23.24 -0.15 1.68
C SER A 241 -23.64 0.66 2.92
#